data_522efcfa8a248f587e0e98dea66b71c4
#
_entry.id   522efcfa8a248f587e0e98dea66b71c4
#
_cell.length_a   1.000
_cell.length_b   1.000
_cell.length_c   1.000
_cell.angle_alpha   90.00
_cell.angle_beta   90.00
_cell.angle_gamma   90.00
#
_symmetry.space_group_name_H-M   'P 1'
#
loop_
_entity.id
_entity.type
_entity.pdbx_description
1 polymer ?
#
loop_
_entity_poly.entity_id
_entity_poly.type
_entity_poly.pdbx_seq_one_letter_code
_entity_poly.pdbx_strand_id
1 'polypeptide(L)'
;MNTDEQKYWGDFYNNSAYNVDHGSNFCNFVMNYFEDNKDIVNVLDCGCGNGRDSYVLSSKYNVDGVDSCGFIPSDKQNIHFSCSDFVTMDKNQYDLMYSRFTFHSITDEQHLLFLDSIQANTYLAIETRSDKSEAGFVYHGKDHFRNYTNVDYLKKILAEHNFEIMF
;
A
#
# COMPACT_ATOMS: atom_id res chain seq x y z
N MET A 1 -9.32 -9.69 4.99
CA MET A 1 -8.65 -9.71 6.34
C MET A 1 -9.62 -10.29 7.35
N ASN A 2 -9.19 -11.09 8.34
CA ASN A 2 -10.08 -11.60 9.37
C ASN A 2 -10.37 -10.55 10.46
N THR A 3 -11.39 -10.78 11.30
CA THR A 3 -11.84 -9.81 12.32
C THR A 3 -10.78 -9.54 13.40
N ASP A 4 -9.90 -10.49 13.70
CA ASP A 4 -8.87 -10.33 14.72
C ASP A 4 -7.74 -9.43 14.22
N GLU A 5 -7.39 -9.54 12.94
CA GLU A 5 -6.41 -8.66 12.29
C GLU A 5 -6.94 -7.24 12.11
N GLN A 6 -8.21 -7.08 11.74
CA GLN A 6 -8.86 -5.77 11.67
C GLN A 6 -8.82 -5.06 13.03
N LYS A 7 -9.13 -5.80 14.10
CA LYS A 7 -9.05 -5.27 15.46
C LYS A 7 -7.62 -4.90 15.85
N TYR A 8 -6.65 -5.79 15.57
CA TYR A 8 -5.24 -5.54 15.87
C TYR A 8 -4.75 -4.23 15.24
N TRP A 9 -4.98 -4.05 13.95
CA TRP A 9 -4.55 -2.85 13.24
C TRP A 9 -5.33 -1.61 13.66
N GLY A 10 -6.63 -1.72 13.90
CA GLY A 10 -7.44 -0.64 14.44
C GLY A 10 -6.92 -0.15 15.80
N ASP A 11 -6.65 -1.07 16.73
CA ASP A 11 -6.06 -0.75 18.04
C ASP A 11 -4.66 -0.15 17.90
N PHE A 12 -3.85 -0.67 16.98
CA PHE A 12 -2.51 -0.15 16.71
C PHE A 12 -2.54 1.32 16.27
N TYR A 13 -3.37 1.67 15.29
CA TYR A 13 -3.46 3.04 14.79
C TYR A 13 -4.15 3.99 15.77
N ASN A 14 -5.13 3.54 16.54
CA ASN A 14 -5.76 4.34 17.59
C ASN A 14 -4.82 4.70 18.74
N ASN A 15 -3.87 3.82 19.06
CA ASN A 15 -2.96 3.99 20.19
C ASN A 15 -1.57 4.53 19.80
N SER A 16 -1.28 4.62 18.51
CA SER A 16 0.04 5.02 18.01
C SER A 16 0.06 6.49 17.65
N ALA A 17 0.81 7.30 18.43
CA ALA A 17 1.11 8.70 18.11
C ALA A 17 2.14 8.80 16.97
N TYR A 18 1.87 8.18 15.81
CA TYR A 18 2.75 8.37 14.66
C TYR A 18 2.56 9.75 14.08
N ASN A 19 3.69 10.47 13.93
CA ASN A 19 3.70 11.75 13.26
C ASN A 19 3.35 11.55 11.78
N VAL A 20 2.29 12.24 11.33
CA VAL A 20 1.82 12.24 9.94
C VAL A 20 2.32 13.46 9.15
N ASP A 21 3.16 14.30 9.76
CA ASP A 21 3.63 15.55 9.12
C ASP A 21 4.68 15.31 8.05
N HIS A 22 5.29 14.12 8.03
CA HIS A 22 6.33 13.77 7.07
C HIS A 22 6.06 12.39 6.47
N GLY A 23 6.10 12.29 5.15
CA GLY A 23 6.01 11.03 4.44
C GLY A 23 7.18 10.09 4.77
N SER A 24 7.01 8.82 4.47
CA SER A 24 8.10 7.85 4.54
C SER A 24 9.19 8.16 3.50
N ASN A 25 10.38 7.58 3.70
CA ASN A 25 11.45 7.67 2.69
C ASN A 25 10.98 7.09 1.34
N PHE A 26 10.17 6.04 1.38
CA PHE A 26 9.59 5.44 0.17
C PHE A 26 8.61 6.39 -0.51
N CYS A 27 7.73 7.05 0.25
CA CYS A 27 6.82 8.07 -0.29
C CYS A 27 7.60 9.19 -0.97
N ASN A 28 8.63 9.72 -0.30
CA ASN A 28 9.48 10.77 -0.86
C ASN A 28 10.22 10.30 -2.12
N PHE A 29 10.70 9.05 -2.15
CA PHE A 29 11.29 8.45 -3.34
C PHE A 29 10.28 8.41 -4.51
N VAL A 30 9.06 7.90 -4.29
CA VAL A 30 8.02 7.82 -5.30
C VAL A 30 7.62 9.20 -5.82
N MET A 31 7.45 10.18 -4.92
CA MET A 31 7.15 11.58 -5.29
C MET A 31 8.22 12.18 -6.19
N ASN A 32 9.50 11.96 -5.87
CA ASN A 32 10.63 12.46 -6.66
C ASN A 32 10.76 11.71 -8.00
N TYR A 33 10.59 10.38 -7.99
CA TYR A 33 10.70 9.54 -9.18
C TYR A 33 9.68 9.95 -10.26
N PHE A 34 8.47 10.28 -9.85
CA PHE A 34 7.39 10.70 -10.72
C PHE A 34 7.20 12.24 -10.76
N GLU A 35 8.21 13.04 -10.37
CA GLU A 35 8.07 14.50 -10.26
C GLU A 35 7.55 15.15 -11.55
N ASP A 36 8.09 14.76 -12.70
CA ASP A 36 7.74 15.30 -14.00
C ASP A 36 6.65 14.51 -14.74
N ASN A 37 6.19 13.39 -14.18
CA ASN A 37 5.14 12.59 -14.81
C ASN A 37 3.77 13.27 -14.64
N LYS A 38 3.16 13.68 -15.77
CA LYS A 38 1.84 14.34 -15.80
C LYS A 38 0.68 13.37 -16.02
N ASP A 39 0.97 12.12 -16.32
CA ASP A 39 -0.06 11.09 -16.58
C ASP A 39 -0.61 10.52 -15.28
N ILE A 40 0.09 10.72 -14.15
CA ILE A 40 -0.39 10.32 -12.82
C ILE A 40 -1.21 11.47 -12.23
N VAL A 41 -2.50 11.23 -12.07
CA VAL A 41 -3.48 12.15 -11.47
C VAL A 41 -4.12 11.53 -10.24
N ASN A 42 -4.57 10.28 -10.35
CA ASN A 42 -5.29 9.55 -9.31
C ASN A 42 -4.42 8.43 -8.72
N VAL A 43 -4.28 8.40 -7.42
CA VAL A 43 -3.45 7.45 -6.67
C VAL A 43 -4.31 6.67 -5.69
N LEU A 44 -4.17 5.35 -5.68
CA LEU A 44 -4.70 4.48 -4.64
C LEU A 44 -3.58 4.14 -3.64
N ASP A 45 -3.73 4.55 -2.38
CA ASP A 45 -2.85 4.12 -1.28
C ASP A 45 -3.43 2.85 -0.64
N CYS A 46 -2.84 1.72 -0.98
CA CYS A 46 -3.28 0.38 -0.60
C CYS A 46 -2.79 0.02 0.80
N GLY A 47 -3.69 -0.01 1.79
CA GLY A 47 -3.34 -0.22 3.19
C GLY A 47 -2.75 1.04 3.82
N CYS A 48 -3.46 2.15 3.70
CA CYS A 48 -2.99 3.49 4.07
C CYS A 48 -2.74 3.69 5.58
N GLY A 49 -3.29 2.82 6.43
CA GLY A 49 -3.17 2.92 7.89
C GLY A 49 -3.65 4.27 8.43
N ASN A 50 -2.75 5.00 9.08
CA ASN A 50 -3.06 6.34 9.61
C ASN A 50 -2.98 7.47 8.57
N GLY A 51 -2.81 7.16 7.30
CA GLY A 51 -2.80 8.12 6.19
C GLY A 51 -1.51 8.94 6.04
N ARG A 52 -0.43 8.59 6.75
CA ARG A 52 0.81 9.38 6.76
C ARG A 52 1.32 9.68 5.33
N ASP A 53 1.47 8.65 4.52
CA ASP A 53 1.99 8.79 3.16
C ASP A 53 0.90 9.35 2.22
N SER A 54 -0.37 8.97 2.43
CA SER A 54 -1.51 9.52 1.69
C SER A 54 -1.59 11.06 1.79
N TYR A 55 -1.38 11.63 3.00
CA TYR A 55 -1.37 13.09 3.17
C TYR A 55 -0.25 13.78 2.38
N VAL A 56 0.91 13.15 2.24
CA VAL A 56 2.02 13.69 1.44
C VAL A 56 1.72 13.55 -0.05
N LEU A 57 1.24 12.39 -0.50
CA LEU A 57 0.84 12.16 -1.89
C LEU A 57 -0.25 13.15 -2.34
N SER A 58 -1.19 13.50 -1.47
CA SER A 58 -2.29 14.43 -1.79
C SER A 58 -1.84 15.87 -2.04
N SER A 59 -0.59 16.22 -1.75
CA SER A 59 0.00 17.51 -2.14
C SER A 59 0.15 17.66 -3.66
N LYS A 60 0.15 16.53 -4.39
CA LYS A 60 0.36 16.50 -5.84
C LYS A 60 -0.76 15.77 -6.60
N TYR A 61 -1.38 14.76 -5.99
CA TYR A 61 -2.32 13.85 -6.63
C TYR A 61 -3.69 13.89 -5.95
N ASN A 62 -4.72 13.40 -6.63
CA ASN A 62 -5.95 12.98 -5.96
C ASN A 62 -5.70 11.60 -5.35
N VAL A 63 -5.93 11.43 -4.06
CA VAL A 63 -5.58 10.20 -3.34
C VAL A 63 -6.82 9.57 -2.72
N ASP A 64 -7.02 8.29 -2.99
CA ASP A 64 -7.90 7.45 -2.20
C ASP A 64 -7.06 6.55 -1.30
N GLY A 65 -7.12 6.79 0.00
CA GLY A 65 -6.48 5.94 1.00
C GLY A 65 -7.43 4.86 1.48
N VAL A 66 -7.08 3.61 1.29
CA VAL A 66 -7.94 2.49 1.72
C VAL A 66 -7.22 1.58 2.69
N ASP A 67 -7.93 1.17 3.74
CA ASP A 67 -7.46 0.16 4.69
C ASP A 67 -8.64 -0.71 5.11
N SER A 68 -8.39 -1.96 5.40
CA SER A 68 -9.43 -2.89 5.87
C SER A 68 -9.62 -2.86 7.39
N CYS A 69 -8.78 -2.14 8.13
CA CYS A 69 -8.95 -1.92 9.56
C CYS A 69 -10.09 -0.93 9.84
N GLY A 70 -10.64 -0.95 11.04
CA GLY A 70 -11.72 -0.04 11.41
C GLY A 70 -11.29 1.41 11.70
N PHE A 71 -10.01 1.75 11.53
CA PHE A 71 -9.48 3.10 11.66
C PHE A 71 -9.57 3.83 10.32
N ILE A 72 -10.21 5.00 10.30
CA ILE A 72 -10.33 5.85 9.10
C ILE A 72 -9.78 7.24 9.45
N PRO A 73 -8.68 7.68 8.81
CA PRO A 73 -8.18 9.05 8.96
C PRO A 73 -9.19 10.09 8.47
N SER A 74 -8.96 11.35 8.80
CA SER A 74 -9.83 12.45 8.34
C SER A 74 -9.51 12.85 6.91
N ASP A 75 -10.53 12.97 6.08
CA ASP A 75 -10.43 13.52 4.74
C ASP A 75 -9.91 14.96 4.75
N LYS A 76 -9.18 15.33 3.71
CA LYS A 76 -8.76 16.69 3.41
C LYS A 76 -8.97 16.97 1.92
N GLN A 77 -8.59 18.17 1.47
CA GLN A 77 -8.58 18.47 0.05
C GLN A 77 -7.70 17.48 -0.72
N ASN A 78 -8.20 16.94 -1.82
CA ASN A 78 -7.56 15.97 -2.70
C ASN A 78 -7.26 14.60 -2.06
N ILE A 79 -7.88 14.30 -0.91
CA ILE A 79 -7.74 12.98 -0.30
C ILE A 79 -9.04 12.53 0.35
N HIS A 80 -9.39 11.28 0.06
CA HIS A 80 -10.52 10.58 0.66
C HIS A 80 -10.05 9.27 1.28
N PHE A 81 -10.57 8.94 2.48
CA PHE A 81 -10.25 7.68 3.16
C PHE A 81 -11.48 6.79 3.27
N SER A 82 -11.29 5.50 3.06
CA SER A 82 -12.37 4.53 3.23
C SER A 82 -11.90 3.21 3.82
N CYS A 83 -12.82 2.53 4.53
CA CYS A 83 -12.60 1.16 4.96
C CYS A 83 -13.00 0.22 3.80
N SER A 84 -11.98 -0.30 3.11
CA SER A 84 -12.19 -1.16 1.93
C SER A 84 -11.05 -2.18 1.79
N ASP A 85 -11.31 -3.25 1.06
CA ASP A 85 -10.29 -4.24 0.69
C ASP A 85 -9.70 -3.86 -0.69
N PHE A 86 -8.46 -3.35 -0.68
CA PHE A 86 -7.77 -2.95 -1.90
C PHE A 86 -7.50 -4.11 -2.88
N VAL A 87 -7.55 -5.38 -2.40
CA VAL A 87 -7.36 -6.55 -3.26
C VAL A 87 -8.54 -6.69 -4.24
N THR A 88 -9.76 -6.51 -3.74
CA THR A 88 -11.00 -6.85 -4.47
C THR A 88 -11.77 -5.63 -5.00
N MET A 89 -11.44 -4.41 -4.55
CA MET A 89 -12.11 -3.20 -5.03
C MET A 89 -11.81 -2.92 -6.50
N ASP A 90 -12.67 -2.11 -7.14
CA ASP A 90 -12.40 -1.60 -8.48
C ASP A 90 -11.23 -0.60 -8.48
N LYS A 91 -10.28 -0.80 -9.41
CA LYS A 91 -9.05 -0.01 -9.52
C LYS A 91 -8.93 0.75 -10.84
N ASN A 92 -9.99 0.73 -11.66
CA ASN A 92 -9.95 1.25 -13.03
C ASN A 92 -9.72 2.75 -13.16
N GLN A 93 -9.86 3.50 -12.09
CA GLN A 93 -9.72 4.95 -12.08
C GLN A 93 -8.35 5.46 -11.64
N TYR A 94 -7.45 4.56 -11.24
CA TYR A 94 -6.15 4.97 -10.67
C TYR A 94 -5.00 4.78 -11.67
N ASP A 95 -4.13 5.79 -11.69
CA ASP A 95 -2.93 5.81 -12.53
C ASP A 95 -1.72 5.22 -11.81
N LEU A 96 -1.73 5.28 -10.47
CA LEU A 96 -0.69 4.74 -9.60
C LEU A 96 -1.30 3.98 -8.41
N MET A 97 -0.89 2.72 -8.26
CA MET A 97 -1.09 1.95 -7.02
C MET A 97 0.14 2.14 -6.13
N TYR A 98 -0.05 2.71 -4.97
CA TYR A 98 0.99 2.86 -3.95
C TYR A 98 0.73 1.86 -2.83
N SER A 99 1.73 1.07 -2.46
CA SER A 99 1.61 0.07 -1.38
C SER A 99 2.87 0.04 -0.54
N ARG A 100 2.74 0.39 0.72
CA ARG A 100 3.85 0.37 1.65
C ARG A 100 3.56 -0.50 2.85
N PHE A 101 4.38 -1.55 3.02
CA PHE A 101 4.27 -2.53 4.09
C PHE A 101 2.92 -3.27 4.17
N THR A 102 2.25 -3.41 3.03
CA THR A 102 0.94 -4.08 2.94
C THR A 102 1.04 -5.42 2.21
N PHE A 103 1.90 -5.52 1.19
CA PHE A 103 2.05 -6.75 0.41
C PHE A 103 2.43 -7.97 1.26
N HIS A 104 3.23 -7.82 2.31
CA HIS A 104 3.51 -8.91 3.24
C HIS A 104 2.39 -9.19 4.26
N SER A 105 1.27 -8.51 4.16
CA SER A 105 0.09 -8.72 5.01
C SER A 105 -1.07 -9.38 4.26
N ILE A 106 -0.86 -9.79 3.01
CA ILE A 106 -1.82 -10.53 2.18
C ILE A 106 -1.19 -11.84 1.68
N THR A 107 -2.04 -12.79 1.26
CA THR A 107 -1.60 -14.10 0.77
C THR A 107 -1.10 -14.04 -0.67
N ASP A 108 -0.42 -15.10 -1.13
CA ASP A 108 0.04 -15.20 -2.52
C ASP A 108 -1.15 -15.19 -3.50
N GLU A 109 -2.26 -15.83 -3.15
CA GLU A 109 -3.49 -15.77 -3.96
C GLU A 109 -4.05 -14.35 -4.05
N GLN A 110 -3.94 -13.59 -2.96
CA GLN A 110 -4.36 -12.18 -2.93
C GLN A 110 -3.42 -11.29 -3.75
N HIS A 111 -2.12 -11.60 -3.82
CA HIS A 111 -1.20 -10.92 -4.74
C HIS A 111 -1.66 -11.08 -6.20
N LEU A 112 -2.01 -12.30 -6.62
CA LEU A 112 -2.47 -12.56 -7.98
C LEU A 112 -3.79 -11.84 -8.27
N LEU A 113 -4.79 -11.95 -7.37
CA LEU A 113 -6.07 -11.24 -7.52
C LEU A 113 -5.89 -9.71 -7.63
N PHE A 114 -4.98 -9.15 -6.84
CA PHE A 114 -4.68 -7.72 -6.91
C PHE A 114 -4.09 -7.35 -8.26
N LEU A 115 -3.08 -8.09 -8.74
CA LEU A 115 -2.41 -7.81 -10.02
C LEU A 115 -3.34 -8.01 -11.21
N ASP A 116 -4.20 -9.06 -11.19
CA ASP A 116 -5.21 -9.33 -12.24
C ASP A 116 -6.21 -8.18 -12.41
N SER A 117 -6.46 -7.40 -11.37
CA SER A 117 -7.44 -6.31 -11.37
C SER A 117 -6.86 -4.95 -11.76
N ILE A 118 -5.56 -4.84 -12.01
CA ILE A 118 -4.91 -3.59 -12.42
C ILE A 118 -4.94 -3.46 -13.94
N GLN A 119 -5.36 -2.29 -14.41
CA GLN A 119 -5.38 -2.01 -15.84
C GLN A 119 -3.99 -1.79 -16.43
N ALA A 120 -3.88 -2.00 -17.75
CA ALA A 120 -2.68 -1.65 -18.49
C ALA A 120 -2.35 -0.15 -18.35
N ASN A 121 -1.06 0.17 -18.34
CA ASN A 121 -0.52 1.52 -18.16
C ASN A 121 -0.68 2.13 -16.76
N THR A 122 -1.08 1.34 -15.76
CA THR A 122 -1.06 1.77 -14.36
C THR A 122 0.33 1.54 -13.78
N TYR A 123 0.85 2.53 -13.07
CA TYR A 123 2.08 2.38 -12.30
C TYR A 123 1.83 1.66 -10.98
N LEU A 124 2.83 0.91 -10.53
CA LEU A 124 2.78 0.16 -9.27
C LEU A 124 4.05 0.42 -8.46
N ALA A 125 3.90 1.04 -7.30
CA ALA A 125 4.99 1.29 -6.36
C ALA A 125 4.78 0.44 -5.10
N ILE A 126 5.71 -0.49 -4.82
CA ILE A 126 5.63 -1.42 -3.69
C ILE A 126 6.87 -1.31 -2.82
N GLU A 127 6.69 -1.03 -1.53
CA GLU A 127 7.66 -1.30 -0.47
C GLU A 127 7.13 -2.42 0.43
N THR A 128 7.86 -3.52 0.54
CA THR A 128 7.44 -4.68 1.33
C THR A 128 8.62 -5.27 2.13
N ARG A 129 8.31 -6.13 3.08
CA ARG A 129 9.34 -6.86 3.83
C ARG A 129 9.75 -8.11 3.07
N SER A 130 11.05 -8.24 2.80
CA SER A 130 11.63 -9.40 2.14
C SER A 130 11.85 -10.55 3.11
N ASP A 131 11.76 -11.78 2.61
CA ASP A 131 12.18 -13.03 3.26
C ASP A 131 13.70 -13.08 3.57
N LYS A 132 14.50 -12.24 2.90
CA LYS A 132 15.93 -12.09 3.12
C LYS A 132 16.28 -11.07 4.20
N SER A 133 15.30 -10.43 4.82
CA SER A 133 15.55 -9.52 5.94
C SER A 133 16.10 -10.30 7.12
N GLU A 134 17.38 -10.12 7.46
CA GLU A 134 18.03 -10.69 8.64
C GLU A 134 17.53 -10.10 9.97
N ALA A 135 16.73 -9.08 9.93
CA ALA A 135 15.96 -8.64 11.07
C ALA A 135 15.04 -9.81 11.44
N GLY A 136 15.64 -10.77 12.15
CA GLY A 136 14.94 -11.93 12.67
C GLY A 136 13.61 -11.45 13.23
N PHE A 137 12.58 -12.20 12.97
CA PHE A 137 11.18 -12.02 13.37
C PHE A 137 11.02 -11.03 14.54
N VAL A 138 11.17 -9.74 14.27
CA VAL A 138 10.80 -8.71 15.23
C VAL A 138 9.30 -8.66 15.17
N TYR A 139 8.70 -9.48 16.01
CA TYR A 139 7.29 -9.49 16.30
C TYR A 139 6.88 -8.08 16.76
N HIS A 140 6.36 -7.30 15.85
CA HIS A 140 5.44 -6.25 16.23
C HIS A 140 4.10 -6.93 16.52
N GLY A 141 3.94 -7.48 17.74
CA GLY A 141 2.77 -8.25 18.13
C GLY A 141 2.84 -9.73 17.69
N LYS A 142 2.31 -10.65 18.53
CA LYS A 142 2.39 -12.09 18.29
C LYS A 142 1.31 -12.65 17.36
N ASP A 143 0.36 -11.84 16.91
CA ASP A 143 -0.94 -12.35 16.49
C ASP A 143 -1.47 -11.80 15.16
N HIS A 144 -0.59 -11.36 14.23
CA HIS A 144 -1.03 -10.97 12.91
C HIS A 144 -0.28 -11.72 11.80
N PHE A 145 -0.98 -11.98 10.71
CA PHE A 145 -0.46 -12.69 9.54
C PHE A 145 0.67 -11.90 8.87
N ARG A 146 1.73 -12.61 8.49
CA ARG A 146 2.83 -12.08 7.71
C ARG A 146 3.28 -13.08 6.66
N ASN A 147 3.25 -12.63 5.41
CA ASN A 147 3.77 -13.32 4.24
C ASN A 147 4.99 -12.54 3.74
N TYR A 148 6.19 -12.89 4.25
CA TYR A 148 7.41 -12.21 3.81
C TYR A 148 7.63 -12.42 2.32
N THR A 149 7.77 -11.32 1.58
CA THR A 149 7.85 -11.34 0.14
C THR A 149 9.17 -11.93 -0.34
N ASN A 150 9.09 -13.05 -1.05
CA ASN A 150 10.23 -13.55 -1.83
C ASN A 150 10.40 -12.69 -3.08
N VAL A 151 11.59 -12.11 -3.26
CA VAL A 151 11.85 -11.15 -4.36
C VAL A 151 11.76 -11.82 -5.73
N ASP A 152 12.23 -13.06 -5.86
CA ASP A 152 12.20 -13.77 -7.13
C ASP A 152 10.76 -14.17 -7.50
N TYR A 153 9.96 -14.56 -6.50
CA TYR A 153 8.52 -14.79 -6.67
C TYR A 153 7.81 -13.51 -7.12
N LEU A 154 8.04 -12.38 -6.42
CA LEU A 154 7.40 -11.10 -6.78
C LEU A 154 7.75 -10.69 -8.22
N LYS A 155 9.03 -10.76 -8.60
CA LYS A 155 9.46 -10.48 -9.98
C LYS A 155 8.76 -11.36 -11.00
N LYS A 156 8.62 -12.66 -10.67
CA LYS A 156 7.95 -13.61 -11.56
C LYS A 156 6.49 -13.25 -11.78
N ILE A 157 5.71 -13.03 -10.71
CA ILE A 157 4.29 -12.71 -10.84
C ILE A 157 4.05 -11.36 -11.52
N LEU A 158 4.91 -10.36 -11.28
CA LEU A 158 4.85 -9.08 -12.00
C LEU A 158 5.05 -9.25 -13.50
N ALA A 159 6.06 -10.03 -13.90
CA ALA A 159 6.30 -10.33 -15.31
C ALA A 159 5.15 -11.12 -15.96
N GLU A 160 4.57 -12.09 -15.26
CA GLU A 160 3.41 -12.87 -15.73
C GLU A 160 2.15 -12.00 -15.93
N HIS A 161 2.04 -10.87 -15.20
CA HIS A 161 0.98 -9.87 -15.36
C HIS A 161 1.39 -8.67 -16.23
N ASN A 162 2.45 -8.82 -17.03
CA ASN A 162 2.98 -7.82 -17.98
C ASN A 162 3.46 -6.51 -17.33
N PHE A 163 3.89 -6.53 -16.08
CA PHE A 163 4.57 -5.39 -15.47
C PHE A 163 6.04 -5.38 -15.86
N GLU A 164 6.53 -4.21 -16.26
CA GLU A 164 7.94 -3.92 -16.40
C GLU A 164 8.51 -3.34 -15.12
N ILE A 165 9.60 -3.91 -14.61
CA ILE A 165 10.26 -3.43 -13.40
C ILE A 165 11.21 -2.30 -13.78
N MET A 166 10.92 -1.10 -13.35
CA MET A 166 11.67 0.11 -13.69
C MET A 166 12.80 0.41 -12.70
N PHE A 167 12.72 -0.13 -11.47
CA PHE A 167 13.68 0.13 -10.40
C PHE A 167 13.87 -1.08 -9.49
#